data_284381ade03464ebaf08ea851fe688c8
#
_entry.id   284381ade03464ebaf08ea851fe688c8
#
_cell.length_a   1.000
_cell.length_b   1.000
_cell.length_c   1.000
_cell.angle_alpha   90.00
_cell.angle_beta   90.00
_cell.angle_gamma   90.00
#
_symmetry.space_group_name_H-M   'P 1'
#
loop_
_entity.id
_entity.type
_entity.pdbx_description
1 polymer ?
#
loop_
_entity_poly.entity_id
_entity_poly.type
_entity_poly.pdbx_seq_one_letter_code
_entity_poly.pdbx_strand_id
1 'polypeptide(L)'
;MSLRPGDVVARIAAWTRRWDAILPLLAAELIVWLGFGALLPIMPIYFTEHGVDLATLGIVVAAWPAARLVGEPVFGWVADRTRKVPLMVAGNLAAGVFLFLPLVFVGAAPFIILRALAGLSTAIYDPAARGYISDATPADRRGEAFGLYGAAQMGGLLLGPAIGGLGSAVFGGFGFIFIFGALSSFAAAAAIAIRVRERPAPAGTARAGHRGSVDLTAFPHEPDHLVGRTERRTEAGDDAAPGGPAGLANRILVAAILFNIGGNFAAGTYEVIWSLFLTGLGGGIELVGLTFAMFGLPVLILSPAFGRRVDRGGMTIYLLAGTVLPVAAALVYTVIRDPLLSVPLILVEATGFAMFNPALFSIVAAGSPAGKSSTAQGVFGAAGTLGFVIASLLAGTLAEIDIRVPFYVFAVVMTGFTIAAFVVGGRALRRGSTVRVEGRAA
;
A
#
# COMPACT_ATOMS: atom_id res chain seq x y z
N MET A 1 -15.04 -0.64 -34.49
CA MET A 1 -14.42 -1.93 -34.85
C MET A 1 -14.98 -2.96 -33.89
N SER A 2 -16.04 -3.69 -34.25
CA SER A 2 -16.72 -4.67 -33.40
C SER A 2 -15.89 -5.96 -33.36
N LEU A 3 -15.33 -6.28 -32.19
CA LEU A 3 -14.66 -7.55 -31.97
C LEU A 3 -15.69 -8.68 -32.09
N ARG A 4 -15.40 -9.69 -32.91
CA ARG A 4 -16.24 -10.90 -32.97
C ARG A 4 -16.19 -11.64 -31.64
N PRO A 5 -17.29 -12.23 -31.13
CA PRO A 5 -17.31 -12.95 -29.86
C PRO A 5 -16.20 -13.99 -29.71
N GLY A 6 -15.85 -14.69 -30.81
CA GLY A 6 -14.77 -15.68 -30.85
C GLY A 6 -13.37 -15.11 -30.58
N ASP A 7 -13.12 -13.86 -31.05
CA ASP A 7 -11.82 -13.21 -30.83
C ASP A 7 -11.64 -12.79 -29.37
N VAL A 8 -12.73 -12.43 -28.69
CA VAL A 8 -12.71 -12.10 -27.26
C VAL A 8 -12.38 -13.33 -26.42
N VAL A 9 -13.05 -14.47 -26.70
CA VAL A 9 -12.79 -15.74 -26.00
C VAL A 9 -11.36 -16.22 -26.22
N ALA A 10 -10.86 -16.13 -27.46
CA ALA A 10 -9.48 -16.53 -27.76
C ALA A 10 -8.45 -15.64 -27.02
N ARG A 11 -8.70 -14.33 -26.92
CA ARG A 11 -7.84 -13.39 -26.18
C ARG A 11 -7.85 -13.65 -24.68
N ILE A 12 -9.02 -13.92 -24.09
CA ILE A 12 -9.14 -14.28 -22.67
C ILE A 12 -8.39 -15.58 -22.41
N ALA A 13 -8.58 -16.61 -23.25
CA ALA A 13 -7.90 -17.89 -23.09
C ALA A 13 -6.37 -17.79 -23.28
N ALA A 14 -5.89 -16.91 -24.15
CA ALA A 14 -4.47 -16.63 -24.29
C ALA A 14 -3.91 -15.88 -23.06
N TRP A 15 -4.67 -14.93 -22.53
CA TRP A 15 -4.31 -14.19 -21.33
C TRP A 15 -4.29 -15.10 -20.09
N THR A 16 -5.27 -15.94 -19.87
CA THR A 16 -5.32 -16.90 -18.74
C THR A 16 -4.15 -17.90 -18.81
N ARG A 17 -3.84 -18.43 -19.99
CA ARG A 17 -2.66 -19.29 -20.18
C ARG A 17 -1.34 -18.58 -19.91
N ARG A 18 -1.27 -17.29 -20.22
CA ARG A 18 -0.07 -16.47 -19.96
C ARG A 18 0.21 -16.31 -18.47
N TRP A 19 -0.83 -16.25 -17.64
CA TRP A 19 -0.75 -15.97 -16.20
C TRP A 19 -1.17 -17.15 -15.33
N ASP A 20 -1.29 -18.36 -15.90
CA ASP A 20 -1.76 -19.56 -15.20
C ASP A 20 -1.05 -19.84 -13.89
N ALA A 21 0.25 -19.53 -13.83
CA ALA A 21 1.09 -19.73 -12.66
C ALA A 21 0.73 -18.84 -11.47
N ILE A 22 0.29 -17.59 -11.70
CA ILE A 22 0.02 -16.61 -10.64
C ILE A 22 -1.48 -16.36 -10.46
N LEU A 23 -2.33 -16.71 -11.42
CA LEU A 23 -3.78 -16.51 -11.36
C LEU A 23 -4.43 -17.04 -10.07
N PRO A 24 -4.10 -18.25 -9.57
CA PRO A 24 -4.66 -18.72 -8.30
C PRO A 24 -4.26 -17.86 -7.11
N LEU A 25 -3.03 -17.33 -7.11
CA LEU A 25 -2.57 -16.41 -6.07
C LEU A 25 -3.27 -15.04 -6.18
N LEU A 26 -3.48 -14.52 -7.39
CA LEU A 26 -4.23 -13.28 -7.60
C LEU A 26 -5.69 -13.39 -7.13
N ALA A 27 -6.33 -14.55 -7.38
CA ALA A 27 -7.67 -14.81 -6.90
C ALA A 27 -7.72 -14.90 -5.36
N ALA A 28 -6.75 -15.58 -4.75
CA ALA A 28 -6.62 -15.66 -3.30
C ALA A 28 -6.39 -14.26 -2.69
N GLU A 29 -5.55 -13.43 -3.31
CA GLU A 29 -5.28 -12.07 -2.90
C GLU A 29 -6.55 -11.19 -2.91
N LEU A 30 -7.32 -11.26 -4.01
CA LEU A 30 -8.60 -10.56 -4.09
C LEU A 30 -9.54 -10.97 -2.94
N ILE A 31 -9.62 -12.27 -2.64
CA ILE A 31 -10.48 -12.81 -1.58
C ILE A 31 -10.04 -12.34 -0.19
N VAL A 32 -8.73 -12.36 0.10
CA VAL A 32 -8.16 -11.86 1.37
C VAL A 32 -8.50 -10.38 1.55
N TRP A 33 -8.27 -9.57 0.51
CA TRP A 33 -8.53 -8.14 0.59
C TRP A 33 -10.01 -7.77 0.59
N LEU A 34 -10.89 -8.62 0.05
CA LEU A 34 -12.34 -8.51 0.25
C LEU A 34 -12.69 -8.66 1.74
N GLY A 35 -12.15 -9.68 2.40
CA GLY A 35 -12.36 -9.92 3.82
C GLY A 35 -11.79 -8.79 4.69
N PHE A 36 -10.57 -8.35 4.41
CA PHE A 36 -9.94 -7.24 5.12
C PHE A 36 -10.68 -5.91 4.90
N GLY A 37 -11.05 -5.61 3.66
CA GLY A 37 -11.81 -4.41 3.32
C GLY A 37 -13.18 -4.34 4.00
N ALA A 38 -13.84 -5.49 4.18
CA ALA A 38 -15.11 -5.55 4.89
C ALA A 38 -15.02 -5.16 6.37
N LEU A 39 -13.85 -5.39 6.99
CA LEU A 39 -13.59 -5.03 8.40
C LEU A 39 -13.39 -3.52 8.60
N LEU A 40 -12.72 -2.85 7.65
CA LEU A 40 -12.27 -1.46 7.82
C LEU A 40 -13.34 -0.49 8.30
N PRO A 41 -14.54 -0.43 7.68
CA PRO A 41 -15.54 0.57 8.06
C PRO A 41 -16.22 0.30 9.40
N ILE A 42 -16.24 -0.94 9.86
CA ILE A 42 -17.09 -1.38 10.98
C ILE A 42 -16.27 -1.70 12.22
N MET A 43 -15.03 -2.08 12.05
CA MET A 43 -14.15 -2.51 13.13
C MET A 43 -14.02 -1.46 14.28
N PRO A 44 -13.85 -0.15 14.01
CA PRO A 44 -13.82 0.84 15.09
C PRO A 44 -15.11 0.89 15.89
N ILE A 45 -16.27 0.78 15.22
CA ILE A 45 -17.58 0.77 15.87
C ILE A 45 -17.71 -0.46 16.78
N TYR A 46 -17.35 -1.64 16.25
CA TYR A 46 -17.39 -2.89 17.03
C TYR A 46 -16.55 -2.79 18.31
N PHE A 47 -15.34 -2.26 18.21
CA PHE A 47 -14.44 -2.18 19.36
C PHE A 47 -14.95 -1.18 20.42
N THR A 48 -15.48 -0.04 20.01
CA THR A 48 -16.04 0.94 20.95
C THR A 48 -17.30 0.45 21.62
N GLU A 49 -18.18 -0.28 20.94
CA GLU A 49 -19.35 -0.93 21.55
C GLU A 49 -18.96 -2.00 22.59
N HIS A 50 -17.74 -2.57 22.46
CA HIS A 50 -17.22 -3.54 23.42
C HIS A 50 -16.28 -2.92 24.46
N GLY A 51 -16.47 -1.64 24.77
CA GLY A 51 -15.82 -0.95 25.88
C GLY A 51 -14.40 -0.46 25.63
N VAL A 52 -13.97 -0.36 24.35
CA VAL A 52 -12.71 0.28 23.99
C VAL A 52 -12.91 1.78 23.87
N ASP A 53 -12.22 2.56 24.70
CA ASP A 53 -12.18 4.02 24.59
C ASP A 53 -11.42 4.48 23.31
N LEU A 54 -11.59 5.74 22.93
CA LEU A 54 -11.04 6.25 21.68
C LEU A 54 -9.52 6.27 21.66
N ALA A 55 -8.85 6.57 22.77
CA ALA A 55 -7.39 6.53 22.85
C ALA A 55 -6.87 5.12 22.66
N THR A 56 -7.47 4.14 23.34
CA THR A 56 -7.14 2.72 23.19
C THR A 56 -7.46 2.21 21.77
N LEU A 57 -8.54 2.70 21.15
CA LEU A 57 -8.89 2.37 19.77
C LEU A 57 -7.74 2.73 18.79
N GLY A 58 -7.12 3.89 19.00
CA GLY A 58 -5.92 4.28 18.23
C GLY A 58 -4.79 3.24 18.35
N ILE A 59 -4.58 2.67 19.55
CA ILE A 59 -3.59 1.61 19.79
C ILE A 59 -4.01 0.32 19.08
N VAL A 60 -5.29 -0.07 19.16
CA VAL A 60 -5.82 -1.27 18.49
C VAL A 60 -5.61 -1.19 16.97
N VAL A 61 -5.92 -0.03 16.37
CA VAL A 61 -5.73 0.20 14.92
C VAL A 61 -4.25 0.18 14.56
N ALA A 62 -3.39 0.85 15.34
CA ALA A 62 -1.94 0.91 15.12
C ALA A 62 -1.24 -0.45 15.29
N ALA A 63 -1.80 -1.37 16.07
CA ALA A 63 -1.16 -2.65 16.39
C ALA A 63 -0.88 -3.52 15.15
N TRP A 64 -1.79 -3.54 14.18
CA TRP A 64 -1.63 -4.31 12.95
C TRP A 64 -0.47 -3.82 12.07
N PRO A 65 -0.39 -2.54 11.66
CA PRO A 65 0.72 -2.04 10.84
C PRO A 65 2.06 -2.01 11.62
N ALA A 66 2.03 -1.77 12.94
CA ALA A 66 3.24 -1.81 13.76
C ALA A 66 3.83 -3.24 13.81
N ALA A 67 3.01 -4.26 13.96
CA ALA A 67 3.45 -5.65 13.93
C ALA A 67 4.02 -6.05 12.56
N ARG A 68 3.43 -5.56 11.47
CA ARG A 68 3.94 -5.75 10.11
C ARG A 68 5.30 -5.10 9.91
N LEU A 69 5.46 -3.87 10.37
CA LEU A 69 6.71 -3.12 10.24
C LEU A 69 7.91 -3.89 10.81
N VAL A 70 7.70 -4.59 11.93
CA VAL A 70 8.72 -5.43 12.57
C VAL A 70 8.80 -6.82 11.92
N GLY A 71 7.67 -7.41 11.58
CA GLY A 71 7.57 -8.78 11.08
C GLY A 71 8.04 -8.94 9.63
N GLU A 72 7.72 -8.00 8.73
CA GLU A 72 8.04 -8.15 7.30
C GLU A 72 9.53 -8.35 6.98
N PRO A 73 10.49 -7.64 7.61
CA PRO A 73 11.91 -7.91 7.39
C PRO A 73 12.34 -9.32 7.84
N VAL A 74 11.80 -9.78 8.97
CA VAL A 74 12.12 -11.10 9.54
C VAL A 74 11.57 -12.21 8.66
N PHE A 75 10.29 -12.14 8.31
CA PHE A 75 9.63 -13.16 7.48
C PHE A 75 10.03 -13.07 6.01
N GLY A 76 10.45 -11.91 5.52
CA GLY A 76 11.11 -11.77 4.22
C GLY A 76 12.39 -12.60 4.17
N TRP A 77 13.24 -12.48 5.20
CA TRP A 77 14.46 -13.29 5.33
C TRP A 77 14.14 -14.79 5.42
N VAL A 78 13.07 -15.20 6.13
CA VAL A 78 12.61 -16.59 6.20
C VAL A 78 12.11 -17.06 4.82
N ALA A 79 11.30 -16.26 4.12
CA ALA A 79 10.75 -16.58 2.80
C ALA A 79 11.83 -16.79 1.72
N ASP A 80 12.96 -16.08 1.83
CA ASP A 80 14.10 -16.27 0.92
C ASP A 80 14.81 -17.62 1.11
N ARG A 81 14.66 -18.25 2.30
CA ARG A 81 15.37 -19.48 2.69
C ARG A 81 14.49 -20.71 2.76
N THR A 82 13.19 -20.54 2.70
CA THR A 82 12.20 -21.61 2.86
C THR A 82 11.25 -21.68 1.65
N ARG A 83 10.37 -22.67 1.67
CA ARG A 83 9.30 -22.81 0.68
C ARG A 83 8.25 -21.73 0.89
N LYS A 84 7.87 -21.03 -0.18
CA LYS A 84 6.97 -19.87 -0.11
C LYS A 84 5.49 -20.26 0.06
N VAL A 85 5.05 -21.35 -0.60
CA VAL A 85 3.65 -21.80 -0.53
C VAL A 85 3.22 -22.16 0.89
N PRO A 86 3.98 -22.95 1.69
CA PRO A 86 3.62 -23.20 3.08
C PRO A 86 3.53 -21.94 3.93
N LEU A 87 4.42 -20.95 3.72
CA LEU A 87 4.36 -19.67 4.44
C LEU A 87 3.08 -18.89 4.09
N MET A 88 2.72 -18.83 2.81
CA MET A 88 1.49 -18.17 2.37
C MET A 88 0.25 -18.83 2.99
N VAL A 89 0.21 -20.16 3.02
CA VAL A 89 -0.89 -20.92 3.64
C VAL A 89 -0.94 -20.69 5.14
N ALA A 90 0.20 -20.82 5.83
CA ALA A 90 0.28 -20.60 7.28
C ALA A 90 -0.12 -19.17 7.68
N GLY A 91 0.35 -18.16 6.95
CA GLY A 91 -0.01 -16.76 7.18
C GLY A 91 -1.52 -16.52 7.05
N ASN A 92 -2.15 -17.03 5.99
CA ASN A 92 -3.60 -16.88 5.81
C ASN A 92 -4.43 -17.69 6.82
N LEU A 93 -4.00 -18.89 7.19
CA LEU A 93 -4.69 -19.67 8.23
C LEU A 93 -4.61 -18.93 9.58
N ALA A 94 -3.43 -18.44 9.95
CA ALA A 94 -3.24 -17.68 11.18
C ALA A 94 -4.06 -16.37 11.15
N ALA A 95 -4.07 -15.64 10.03
CA ALA A 95 -4.88 -14.44 9.85
C ALA A 95 -6.38 -14.76 10.03
N GLY A 96 -6.89 -15.83 9.43
CA GLY A 96 -8.28 -16.25 9.59
C GLY A 96 -8.64 -16.54 11.07
N VAL A 97 -7.76 -17.21 11.80
CA VAL A 97 -7.96 -17.47 13.24
C VAL A 97 -7.99 -16.14 14.01
N PHE A 98 -7.01 -15.27 13.82
CA PHE A 98 -6.92 -14.01 14.59
C PHE A 98 -7.99 -12.98 14.17
N LEU A 99 -8.56 -13.10 12.98
CA LEU A 99 -9.73 -12.31 12.57
C LEU A 99 -11.04 -12.83 13.19
N PHE A 100 -11.14 -14.13 13.47
CA PHE A 100 -12.30 -14.73 14.12
C PHE A 100 -12.35 -14.49 15.62
N LEU A 101 -11.20 -14.55 16.28
CA LEU A 101 -11.10 -14.53 17.76
C LEU A 101 -11.64 -13.26 18.44
N PRO A 102 -11.73 -12.05 17.84
CA PRO A 102 -12.39 -10.91 18.44
C PRO A 102 -13.88 -11.14 18.83
N LEU A 103 -14.52 -12.13 18.21
CA LEU A 103 -15.88 -12.56 18.57
C LEU A 103 -15.94 -13.34 19.91
N VAL A 104 -14.81 -13.93 20.32
CA VAL A 104 -14.73 -14.77 21.53
C VAL A 104 -14.03 -14.03 22.66
N PHE A 105 -12.97 -13.31 22.35
CA PHE A 105 -12.17 -12.56 23.31
C PHE A 105 -12.42 -11.07 23.16
N VAL A 106 -13.24 -10.53 24.04
CA VAL A 106 -13.70 -9.15 24.01
C VAL A 106 -12.90 -8.29 24.98
N GLY A 107 -12.61 -7.06 24.61
CA GLY A 107 -11.95 -6.07 25.43
C GLY A 107 -10.66 -5.51 24.82
N ALA A 108 -10.14 -4.44 25.40
CA ALA A 108 -9.03 -3.67 24.85
C ALA A 108 -7.75 -4.51 24.65
N ALA A 109 -7.31 -5.20 25.70
CA ALA A 109 -6.08 -6.01 25.63
C ALA A 109 -6.17 -7.18 24.62
N PRO A 110 -7.24 -8.01 24.61
CA PRO A 110 -7.44 -8.99 23.55
C PRO A 110 -7.43 -8.38 22.16
N PHE A 111 -8.12 -7.27 21.92
CA PHE A 111 -8.18 -6.65 20.60
C PHE A 111 -6.81 -6.17 20.12
N ILE A 112 -5.99 -5.53 20.98
CA ILE A 112 -4.63 -5.11 20.65
C ILE A 112 -3.77 -6.32 20.27
N ILE A 113 -3.81 -7.38 21.09
CA ILE A 113 -3.02 -8.60 20.86
C ILE A 113 -3.44 -9.28 19.55
N LEU A 114 -4.74 -9.46 19.33
CA LEU A 114 -5.27 -10.13 18.14
C LEU A 114 -4.97 -9.32 16.86
N ARG A 115 -5.04 -7.98 16.93
CA ARG A 115 -4.65 -7.11 15.81
C ARG A 115 -3.15 -7.22 15.51
N ALA A 116 -2.31 -7.24 16.53
CA ALA A 116 -0.86 -7.45 16.36
C ALA A 116 -0.56 -8.82 15.73
N LEU A 117 -1.21 -9.88 16.23
CA LEU A 117 -1.05 -11.24 15.69
C LEU A 117 -1.57 -11.37 14.25
N ALA A 118 -2.69 -10.71 13.91
CA ALA A 118 -3.16 -10.62 12.53
C ALA A 118 -2.15 -9.87 11.64
N GLY A 119 -1.50 -8.81 12.16
CA GLY A 119 -0.43 -8.09 11.48
C GLY A 119 0.80 -8.97 11.23
N LEU A 120 1.23 -9.76 12.23
CA LEU A 120 2.32 -10.73 12.06
C LEU A 120 1.95 -11.82 11.04
N SER A 121 0.70 -12.29 11.04
CA SER A 121 0.23 -13.27 10.06
C SER A 121 0.33 -12.74 8.63
N THR A 122 -0.02 -11.47 8.43
CA THR A 122 0.15 -10.78 7.14
C THR A 122 1.64 -10.60 6.80
N ALA A 123 2.48 -10.31 7.80
CA ALA A 123 3.93 -10.22 7.61
C ALA A 123 4.58 -11.57 7.21
N ILE A 124 3.99 -12.71 7.57
CA ILE A 124 4.40 -14.03 7.08
C ILE A 124 3.97 -14.20 5.61
N TYR A 125 2.75 -13.78 5.26
CA TYR A 125 2.15 -14.00 3.95
C TYR A 125 2.78 -13.10 2.87
N ASP A 126 2.81 -11.79 3.08
CA ASP A 126 3.11 -10.79 2.05
C ASP A 126 4.49 -10.95 1.40
N PRO A 127 5.61 -11.12 2.14
CA PRO A 127 6.92 -11.33 1.53
C PRO A 127 6.99 -12.63 0.73
N ALA A 128 6.34 -13.69 1.21
CA ALA A 128 6.30 -14.98 0.53
C ALA A 128 5.51 -14.88 -0.78
N ALA A 129 4.37 -14.19 -0.80
CA ALA A 129 3.55 -13.95 -1.99
C ALA A 129 4.30 -13.14 -3.05
N ARG A 130 4.92 -12.02 -2.65
CA ARG A 130 5.74 -11.19 -3.55
C ARG A 130 6.96 -11.94 -4.08
N GLY A 131 7.63 -12.72 -3.23
CA GLY A 131 8.73 -13.59 -3.63
C GLY A 131 8.28 -14.66 -4.63
N TYR A 132 7.13 -15.28 -4.41
CA TYR A 132 6.56 -16.26 -5.35
C TYR A 132 6.27 -15.64 -6.71
N ILE A 133 5.65 -14.46 -6.77
CA ILE A 133 5.37 -13.73 -8.01
C ILE A 133 6.66 -13.45 -8.77
N SER A 134 7.69 -13.00 -8.04
CA SER A 134 9.00 -12.72 -8.63
C SER A 134 9.66 -13.95 -9.24
N ASP A 135 9.54 -15.12 -8.57
CA ASP A 135 10.11 -16.39 -9.04
C ASP A 135 9.28 -17.03 -10.17
N ALA A 136 7.95 -16.85 -10.13
CA ALA A 136 7.03 -17.40 -11.12
C ALA A 136 6.94 -16.60 -12.42
N THR A 137 7.52 -15.38 -12.45
CA THR A 137 7.37 -14.45 -13.57
C THR A 137 8.72 -14.07 -14.17
N PRO A 138 8.89 -14.17 -15.51
CA PRO A 138 10.09 -13.70 -16.20
C PRO A 138 10.40 -12.22 -15.91
N ALA A 139 11.66 -11.84 -15.89
CA ALA A 139 12.12 -10.51 -15.48
C ALA A 139 11.49 -9.36 -16.29
N ASP A 140 11.27 -9.57 -17.60
CA ASP A 140 10.65 -8.63 -18.53
C ASP A 140 9.15 -8.38 -18.26
N ARG A 141 8.50 -9.22 -17.44
CA ARG A 141 7.05 -9.16 -17.14
C ARG A 141 6.71 -8.97 -15.67
N ARG A 142 7.72 -8.87 -14.80
CA ARG A 142 7.48 -8.71 -13.35
C ARG A 142 6.63 -7.49 -13.03
N GLY A 143 6.85 -6.38 -13.74
CA GLY A 143 6.06 -5.16 -13.56
C GLY A 143 4.57 -5.39 -13.84
N GLU A 144 4.22 -6.13 -14.89
CA GLU A 144 2.83 -6.49 -15.22
C GLU A 144 2.23 -7.42 -14.16
N ALA A 145 3.00 -8.42 -13.69
CA ALA A 145 2.56 -9.34 -12.64
C ALA A 145 2.27 -8.64 -11.31
N PHE A 146 3.17 -7.74 -10.87
CA PHE A 146 2.94 -6.93 -9.67
C PHE A 146 1.80 -5.92 -9.85
N GLY A 147 1.60 -5.42 -11.08
CA GLY A 147 0.43 -4.61 -11.41
C GLY A 147 -0.88 -5.37 -11.25
N LEU A 148 -0.95 -6.62 -11.71
CA LEU A 148 -2.11 -7.50 -11.51
C LEU A 148 -2.33 -7.83 -10.03
N TYR A 149 -1.25 -8.07 -9.27
CA TYR A 149 -1.30 -8.30 -7.84
C TYR A 149 -1.87 -7.10 -7.09
N GLY A 150 -1.35 -5.89 -7.36
CA GLY A 150 -1.89 -4.65 -6.80
C GLY A 150 -3.35 -4.38 -7.20
N ALA A 151 -3.74 -4.73 -8.44
CA ALA A 151 -5.12 -4.61 -8.89
C ALA A 151 -6.06 -5.57 -8.15
N ALA A 152 -5.61 -6.80 -7.82
CA ALA A 152 -6.37 -7.74 -7.00
C ALA A 152 -6.57 -7.21 -5.58
N GLN A 153 -5.52 -6.65 -4.96
CA GLN A 153 -5.59 -6.00 -3.65
C GLN A 153 -6.58 -4.83 -3.64
N MET A 154 -6.43 -3.92 -4.60
CA MET A 154 -7.30 -2.75 -4.70
C MET A 154 -8.75 -3.12 -5.00
N GLY A 155 -8.96 -4.14 -5.84
CA GLY A 155 -10.31 -4.66 -6.12
C GLY A 155 -10.99 -5.19 -4.85
N GLY A 156 -10.28 -5.95 -4.03
CA GLY A 156 -10.77 -6.45 -2.76
C GLY A 156 -11.03 -5.32 -1.75
N LEU A 157 -10.08 -4.41 -1.61
CA LEU A 157 -10.18 -3.27 -0.71
C LEU A 157 -11.34 -2.32 -1.09
N LEU A 158 -11.64 -2.17 -2.37
CA LEU A 158 -12.74 -1.32 -2.87
C LEU A 158 -14.11 -1.96 -2.64
N LEU A 159 -14.24 -3.27 -2.91
CA LEU A 159 -15.51 -3.98 -2.82
C LEU A 159 -15.83 -4.43 -1.38
N GLY A 160 -14.79 -4.69 -0.58
CA GLY A 160 -14.91 -5.17 0.80
C GLY A 160 -15.80 -4.31 1.69
N PRO A 161 -15.59 -2.99 1.77
CA PRO A 161 -16.39 -2.09 2.61
C PRO A 161 -17.89 -2.13 2.32
N ALA A 162 -18.26 -2.22 1.03
CA ALA A 162 -19.67 -2.34 0.65
C ALA A 162 -20.25 -3.69 1.13
N ILE A 163 -19.49 -4.77 1.01
CA ILE A 163 -19.90 -6.10 1.53
C ILE A 163 -20.01 -6.06 3.06
N GLY A 164 -19.04 -5.44 3.74
CA GLY A 164 -19.05 -5.31 5.20
C GLY A 164 -20.23 -4.51 5.72
N GLY A 165 -20.49 -3.32 5.14
CA GLY A 165 -21.59 -2.45 5.53
C GLY A 165 -22.97 -3.09 5.26
N LEU A 166 -23.20 -3.54 4.03
CA LEU A 166 -24.45 -4.18 3.64
C LEU A 166 -24.69 -5.51 4.39
N GLY A 167 -23.64 -6.34 4.51
CA GLY A 167 -23.73 -7.61 5.23
C GLY A 167 -24.07 -7.41 6.71
N SER A 168 -23.42 -6.46 7.38
CA SER A 168 -23.73 -6.16 8.78
C SER A 168 -25.16 -5.65 8.96
N ALA A 169 -25.66 -4.84 8.02
CA ALA A 169 -27.05 -4.37 8.04
C ALA A 169 -28.05 -5.53 7.82
N VAL A 170 -27.80 -6.40 6.86
CA VAL A 170 -28.68 -7.53 6.52
C VAL A 170 -28.71 -8.61 7.63
N PHE A 171 -27.53 -8.94 8.17
CA PHE A 171 -27.43 -9.99 9.21
C PHE A 171 -27.63 -9.45 10.64
N GLY A 172 -27.87 -8.15 10.80
CA GLY A 172 -28.23 -7.53 12.07
C GLY A 172 -27.12 -7.52 13.13
N GLY A 173 -25.86 -7.50 12.73
CA GLY A 173 -24.76 -7.46 13.69
C GLY A 173 -23.36 -7.38 13.08
N PHE A 174 -22.44 -6.85 13.88
CA PHE A 174 -21.04 -6.66 13.46
C PHE A 174 -20.22 -7.96 13.41
N GLY A 175 -20.72 -9.05 14.00
CA GLY A 175 -20.08 -10.37 13.93
C GLY A 175 -19.85 -10.86 12.50
N PHE A 176 -20.73 -10.44 11.57
CA PHE A 176 -20.61 -10.80 10.14
C PHE A 176 -19.23 -10.50 9.56
N ILE A 177 -18.65 -9.31 9.83
CA ILE A 177 -17.37 -8.90 9.24
C ILE A 177 -16.22 -9.80 9.66
N PHE A 178 -16.18 -10.21 10.92
CA PHE A 178 -15.15 -11.09 11.44
C PHE A 178 -15.26 -12.51 10.89
N ILE A 179 -16.49 -13.03 10.80
CA ILE A 179 -16.75 -14.33 10.18
C ILE A 179 -16.40 -14.29 8.69
N PHE A 180 -16.82 -13.25 7.97
CA PHE A 180 -16.53 -13.08 6.56
C PHE A 180 -15.03 -12.94 6.30
N GLY A 181 -14.32 -12.12 7.09
CA GLY A 181 -12.87 -11.95 7.01
C GLY A 181 -12.10 -13.25 7.28
N ALA A 182 -12.53 -14.00 8.31
CA ALA A 182 -11.93 -15.29 8.63
C ALA A 182 -12.16 -16.32 7.51
N LEU A 183 -13.40 -16.44 7.02
CA LEU A 183 -13.73 -17.35 5.91
C LEU A 183 -13.00 -16.98 4.62
N SER A 184 -12.84 -15.69 4.32
CA SER A 184 -12.06 -15.20 3.19
C SER A 184 -10.59 -15.62 3.31
N SER A 185 -9.98 -15.48 4.50
CA SER A 185 -8.59 -15.90 4.74
C SER A 185 -8.44 -17.44 4.65
N PHE A 186 -9.37 -18.21 5.18
CA PHE A 186 -9.36 -19.68 5.06
C PHE A 186 -9.58 -20.14 3.61
N ALA A 187 -10.48 -19.50 2.88
CA ALA A 187 -10.71 -19.80 1.47
C ALA A 187 -9.47 -19.49 0.62
N ALA A 188 -8.79 -18.36 0.89
CA ALA A 188 -7.55 -18.02 0.23
C ALA A 188 -6.43 -19.03 0.57
N ALA A 189 -6.29 -19.43 1.83
CA ALA A 189 -5.34 -20.47 2.24
C ALA A 189 -5.59 -21.80 1.50
N ALA A 190 -6.85 -22.23 1.42
CA ALA A 190 -7.26 -23.43 0.70
C ALA A 190 -6.97 -23.31 -0.80
N ALA A 191 -7.31 -22.18 -1.43
CA ALA A 191 -7.04 -21.93 -2.85
C ALA A 191 -5.54 -21.99 -3.16
N ILE A 192 -4.71 -21.37 -2.30
CA ILE A 192 -3.25 -21.41 -2.42
C ILE A 192 -2.73 -22.84 -2.25
N ALA A 193 -3.15 -23.54 -1.21
CA ALA A 193 -2.71 -24.91 -0.93
C ALA A 193 -3.02 -25.89 -2.07
N ILE A 194 -4.20 -25.75 -2.72
CA ILE A 194 -4.68 -26.66 -3.76
C ILE A 194 -4.12 -26.28 -5.15
N ARG A 195 -4.03 -24.98 -5.46
CA ARG A 195 -3.81 -24.50 -6.83
C ARG A 195 -2.42 -23.90 -7.07
N VAL A 196 -1.75 -23.37 -6.04
CA VAL A 196 -0.43 -22.76 -6.18
C VAL A 196 0.63 -23.83 -5.98
N ARG A 197 1.44 -24.05 -7.02
CA ARG A 197 2.52 -25.04 -6.97
C ARG A 197 3.83 -24.37 -6.64
N GLU A 198 4.57 -24.92 -5.66
CA GLU A 198 5.92 -24.47 -5.34
C GLU A 198 6.81 -24.49 -6.59
N ARG A 199 7.52 -23.41 -6.83
CA ARG A 199 8.52 -23.35 -7.90
C ARG A 199 9.91 -23.25 -7.27
N PRO A 200 10.86 -24.08 -7.72
CA PRO A 200 12.25 -23.91 -7.28
C PRO A 200 12.75 -22.53 -7.71
N ALA A 201 13.47 -21.84 -6.80
CA ALA A 201 14.14 -20.62 -7.15
C ALA A 201 15.05 -20.84 -8.38
N PRO A 202 15.16 -19.89 -9.33
CA PRO A 202 16.02 -20.03 -10.49
C PRO A 202 17.43 -20.40 -10.03
N ALA A 203 17.99 -21.47 -10.61
CA ALA A 203 19.33 -21.95 -10.29
C ALA A 203 20.36 -20.87 -10.67
N GLY A 204 20.74 -20.02 -9.74
CA GLY A 204 21.63 -18.88 -9.95
C GLY A 204 21.52 -17.82 -8.84
N THR A 205 20.37 -17.69 -8.17
CA THR A 205 20.18 -16.69 -7.11
C THR A 205 20.51 -17.22 -5.70
N ALA A 206 20.55 -18.54 -5.51
CA ALA A 206 20.78 -19.17 -4.20
C ALA A 206 22.26 -19.18 -3.75
N ARG A 207 23.21 -18.71 -4.57
CA ARG A 207 24.66 -18.73 -4.23
C ARG A 207 25.34 -17.36 -4.17
N ALA A 208 24.67 -16.26 -4.46
CA ALA A 208 25.26 -14.91 -4.34
C ALA A 208 25.09 -14.28 -2.95
N GLY A 209 24.39 -14.95 -2.02
CA GLY A 209 24.21 -14.52 -0.64
C GLY A 209 25.09 -15.30 0.33
N HIS A 210 26.20 -14.72 0.78
CA HIS A 210 27.03 -15.12 1.93
C HIS A 210 27.96 -16.33 1.76
N ARG A 211 28.97 -16.21 0.91
CA ARG A 211 30.33 -16.63 1.21
C ARG A 211 31.27 -15.55 0.67
N GLY A 212 31.32 -14.46 1.34
CA GLY A 212 32.29 -13.41 1.12
C GLY A 212 32.92 -13.06 2.47
N SER A 213 33.83 -13.89 2.95
CA SER A 213 35.04 -13.34 3.57
C SER A 213 35.65 -12.42 2.51
N VAL A 214 35.66 -11.13 2.79
CA VAL A 214 36.33 -10.15 1.95
C VAL A 214 37.82 -10.50 1.97
N ASP A 215 38.30 -11.20 0.94
CA ASP A 215 39.72 -11.31 0.65
C ASP A 215 40.16 -10.00 0.00
N LEU A 216 40.73 -9.13 0.80
CA LEU A 216 41.21 -7.81 0.37
C LEU A 216 42.48 -7.86 -0.49
N THR A 217 42.93 -9.03 -0.96
CA THR A 217 44.17 -9.20 -1.68
C THR A 217 44.04 -9.69 -3.13
N ALA A 218 42.84 -9.96 -3.62
CA ALA A 218 42.65 -10.43 -4.99
C ALA A 218 42.20 -9.29 -5.92
N PHE A 219 43.16 -8.55 -6.48
CA PHE A 219 42.95 -7.79 -7.72
C PHE A 219 43.16 -8.77 -8.91
N PRO A 220 42.17 -8.97 -9.81
CA PRO A 220 42.43 -9.68 -11.06
C PRO A 220 43.17 -8.75 -12.01
N HIS A 221 44.33 -9.21 -12.47
CA HIS A 221 45.02 -8.63 -13.60
C HIS A 221 44.15 -8.75 -14.86
N GLU A 222 44.00 -7.65 -15.54
CA GLU A 222 43.43 -7.51 -16.88
C GLU A 222 44.23 -8.26 -17.90
N PRO A 223 43.69 -9.03 -18.86
CA PRO A 223 44.34 -9.33 -20.10
C PRO A 223 43.98 -8.27 -21.15
N ASP A 224 44.98 -7.54 -21.58
CA ASP A 224 44.98 -6.76 -22.80
C ASP A 224 44.44 -7.59 -23.99
N HIS A 225 43.51 -7.02 -24.72
CA HIS A 225 43.24 -7.09 -26.15
C HIS A 225 41.75 -6.88 -26.41
N LEU A 226 41.39 -5.64 -26.72
CA LEU A 226 40.58 -5.24 -27.87
C LEU A 226 40.45 -3.69 -27.88
N VAL A 227 41.41 -3.12 -28.62
CA VAL A 227 41.38 -1.72 -29.04
C VAL A 227 40.28 -1.52 -30.09
N GLY A 228 39.46 -0.52 -29.85
CA GLY A 228 38.80 0.19 -30.92
C GLY A 228 37.28 0.22 -30.90
N ARG A 229 36.71 1.26 -30.28
CA ARG A 229 35.74 2.18 -30.88
C ARG A 229 35.32 3.30 -29.95
N THR A 230 35.88 4.46 -30.26
CA THR A 230 35.36 5.82 -30.07
C THR A 230 34.29 6.04 -29.00
N GLU A 231 34.75 6.42 -27.82
CA GLU A 231 33.98 7.14 -26.82
C GLU A 231 33.72 8.55 -27.32
N ARG A 232 32.44 8.89 -27.48
CA ARG A 232 32.02 10.29 -27.38
C ARG A 232 31.56 10.53 -25.93
N ARG A 233 32.52 11.00 -25.14
CA ARG A 233 32.32 11.50 -23.79
C ARG A 233 31.49 12.78 -23.88
N THR A 234 30.22 12.74 -23.49
CA THR A 234 29.48 13.94 -23.14
C THR A 234 29.77 14.24 -21.67
N GLU A 235 30.52 15.29 -21.47
CA GLU A 235 30.70 15.95 -20.18
C GLU A 235 29.34 16.43 -19.68
N ALA A 236 28.75 15.68 -18.73
CA ALA A 236 27.69 16.15 -17.86
C ALA A 236 28.21 16.14 -16.43
N GLY A 237 28.25 17.33 -15.86
CA GLY A 237 28.90 17.76 -14.65
C GLY A 237 29.03 16.76 -13.49
N ASP A 238 30.21 16.71 -12.99
CA ASP A 238 30.61 16.24 -11.66
C ASP A 238 29.73 16.83 -10.56
N ASP A 239 28.84 16.00 -10.02
CA ASP A 239 28.26 16.13 -8.67
C ASP A 239 27.63 14.81 -8.21
N ALA A 240 28.10 13.68 -8.68
CA ALA A 240 27.71 12.37 -8.18
C ALA A 240 28.93 11.58 -7.69
N ALA A 241 29.27 11.77 -6.41
CA ALA A 241 30.25 10.92 -5.74
C ALA A 241 29.76 9.45 -5.66
N PRO A 242 30.63 8.45 -5.83
CA PRO A 242 30.23 7.04 -5.88
C PRO A 242 29.86 6.48 -4.51
N GLY A 243 28.65 6.01 -4.41
CA GLY A 243 28.16 4.86 -3.67
C GLY A 243 28.57 4.59 -2.22
N GLY A 244 27.94 5.29 -1.27
CA GLY A 244 27.82 4.86 0.12
C GLY A 244 26.35 4.92 0.58
N PRO A 245 26.00 4.64 1.86
CA PRO A 245 24.65 4.86 2.39
C PRO A 245 24.12 6.29 2.13
N ALA A 246 24.98 7.25 1.81
CA ALA A 246 24.65 8.59 1.35
C ALA A 246 23.79 8.66 0.08
N GLY A 247 23.78 7.64 -0.78
CA GLY A 247 22.96 7.61 -1.99
C GLY A 247 21.44 7.51 -1.74
N LEU A 248 21.01 7.01 -0.58
CA LEU A 248 19.59 6.96 -0.17
C LEU A 248 19.10 8.28 0.45
N ALA A 249 19.98 9.16 0.86
CA ALA A 249 19.64 10.45 1.46
C ALA A 249 19.57 11.60 0.43
N ASN A 250 19.26 11.28 -0.85
CA ASN A 250 19.10 12.33 -1.85
C ASN A 250 17.79 13.11 -1.65
N ARG A 251 17.82 14.40 -2.00
CA ARG A 251 16.71 15.34 -1.76
C ARG A 251 15.37 14.90 -2.37
N ILE A 252 15.40 14.19 -3.50
CA ILE A 252 14.18 13.72 -4.18
C ILE A 252 13.54 12.60 -3.39
N LEU A 253 14.31 11.60 -2.94
CA LEU A 253 13.80 10.50 -2.14
C LEU A 253 13.33 10.96 -0.76
N VAL A 254 14.06 11.88 -0.12
CA VAL A 254 13.64 12.49 1.16
C VAL A 254 12.32 13.25 0.99
N ALA A 255 12.15 14.02 -0.09
CA ALA A 255 10.89 14.69 -0.39
C ALA A 255 9.75 13.68 -0.61
N ALA A 256 10.01 12.58 -1.32
CA ALA A 256 9.02 11.51 -1.51
C ALA A 256 8.60 10.88 -0.17
N ILE A 257 9.56 10.63 0.73
CA ILE A 257 9.31 10.09 2.07
C ILE A 257 8.43 11.06 2.88
N LEU A 258 8.72 12.36 2.86
CA LEU A 258 7.92 13.37 3.55
C LEU A 258 6.48 13.41 3.03
N PHE A 259 6.27 13.41 1.72
CA PHE A 259 4.92 13.30 1.13
C PHE A 259 4.22 12.02 1.57
N ASN A 260 4.94 10.89 1.60
CA ASN A 260 4.38 9.60 1.98
C ASN A 260 3.93 9.55 3.44
N ILE A 261 4.72 10.13 4.35
CA ILE A 261 4.34 10.26 5.76
C ILE A 261 3.04 11.05 5.87
N GLY A 262 2.94 12.22 5.22
CA GLY A 262 1.72 13.04 5.21
C GLY A 262 0.49 12.31 4.67
N GLY A 263 0.63 11.58 3.54
CA GLY A 263 -0.46 10.81 2.95
C GLY A 263 -0.90 9.63 3.80
N ASN A 264 0.03 8.89 4.40
CA ASN A 264 -0.29 7.78 5.30
C ASN A 264 -0.82 8.25 6.67
N PHE A 265 -0.47 9.47 7.10
CA PHE A 265 -1.07 10.09 8.27
C PHE A 265 -2.58 10.26 8.09
N ALA A 266 -3.05 10.65 6.89
CA ALA A 266 -4.46 10.63 6.54
C ALA A 266 -5.08 9.25 6.75
N ALA A 267 -4.51 8.22 6.15
CA ALA A 267 -5.04 6.87 6.22
C ALA A 267 -5.18 6.37 7.67
N GLY A 268 -4.15 6.58 8.51
CA GLY A 268 -4.19 6.21 9.93
C GLY A 268 -5.23 7.00 10.72
N THR A 269 -5.41 8.28 10.42
CA THR A 269 -6.44 9.11 11.05
C THR A 269 -7.84 8.61 10.70
N TYR A 270 -8.12 8.45 9.41
CA TYR A 270 -9.46 8.04 8.94
C TYR A 270 -9.83 6.62 9.37
N GLU A 271 -8.88 5.69 9.45
CA GLU A 271 -9.19 4.33 9.91
C GLU A 271 -9.70 4.30 11.36
N VAL A 272 -9.27 5.24 12.19
CA VAL A 272 -9.74 5.34 13.59
C VAL A 272 -11.09 6.04 13.69
N ILE A 273 -11.24 7.22 13.05
CA ILE A 273 -12.33 8.13 13.38
C ILE A 273 -13.48 8.14 12.37
N TRP A 274 -13.27 7.72 11.11
CA TRP A 274 -14.25 7.97 10.03
C TRP A 274 -15.62 7.36 10.28
N SER A 275 -15.66 6.08 10.66
CA SER A 275 -16.92 5.40 10.93
C SER A 275 -17.63 5.97 12.16
N LEU A 276 -16.88 6.29 13.22
CA LEU A 276 -17.42 6.90 14.43
C LEU A 276 -17.93 8.33 14.18
N PHE A 277 -17.22 9.10 13.35
CA PHE A 277 -17.65 10.42 12.95
C PHE A 277 -18.98 10.38 12.19
N LEU A 278 -19.11 9.49 11.18
CA LEU A 278 -20.36 9.38 10.42
C LEU A 278 -21.53 8.88 11.25
N THR A 279 -21.32 7.88 12.09
CA THR A 279 -22.37 7.38 12.99
C THR A 279 -22.74 8.41 14.05
N GLY A 280 -21.79 9.18 14.55
CA GLY A 280 -22.03 10.32 15.44
C GLY A 280 -22.85 11.46 14.82
N LEU A 281 -22.84 11.59 13.48
CA LEU A 281 -23.72 12.50 12.73
C LEU A 281 -25.11 11.87 12.43
N GLY A 282 -25.39 10.64 12.88
CA GLY A 282 -26.61 9.91 12.60
C GLY A 282 -26.59 9.10 11.29
N GLY A 283 -25.45 8.93 10.68
CA GLY A 283 -25.28 8.07 9.49
C GLY A 283 -25.39 6.59 9.83
N GLY A 284 -26.08 5.81 9.00
CA GLY A 284 -26.15 4.36 9.14
C GLY A 284 -24.84 3.67 8.71
N ILE A 285 -24.70 2.41 9.09
CA ILE A 285 -23.54 1.58 8.75
C ILE A 285 -23.38 1.40 7.23
N GLU A 286 -24.49 1.39 6.51
CA GLU A 286 -24.54 1.32 5.05
C GLU A 286 -23.84 2.53 4.42
N LEU A 287 -24.07 3.73 4.99
CA LEU A 287 -23.41 4.96 4.56
C LEU A 287 -21.90 4.90 4.84
N VAL A 288 -21.50 4.37 5.99
CA VAL A 288 -20.08 4.17 6.32
C VAL A 288 -19.43 3.27 5.27
N GLY A 289 -20.00 2.10 5.00
CA GLY A 289 -19.48 1.19 3.97
C GLY A 289 -19.47 1.81 2.57
N LEU A 290 -20.53 2.55 2.22
CA LEU A 290 -20.66 3.25 0.94
C LEU A 290 -19.56 4.31 0.76
N THR A 291 -19.27 5.11 1.78
CA THR A 291 -18.23 6.16 1.68
C THR A 291 -16.84 5.58 1.46
N PHE A 292 -16.48 4.45 2.08
CA PHE A 292 -15.24 3.75 1.79
C PHE A 292 -15.18 3.25 0.33
N ALA A 293 -16.27 2.67 -0.18
CA ALA A 293 -16.34 2.24 -1.57
C ALA A 293 -16.25 3.44 -2.54
N MET A 294 -16.93 4.54 -2.20
CA MET A 294 -16.90 5.76 -3.01
C MET A 294 -15.54 6.47 -2.97
N PHE A 295 -14.76 6.32 -1.91
CA PHE A 295 -13.38 6.78 -1.89
C PHE A 295 -12.51 5.97 -2.86
N GLY A 296 -12.64 4.66 -2.87
CA GLY A 296 -11.84 3.79 -3.73
C GLY A 296 -12.14 3.96 -5.23
N LEU A 297 -13.38 4.26 -5.61
CA LEU A 297 -13.82 4.31 -7.01
C LEU A 297 -13.09 5.39 -7.84
N PRO A 298 -13.01 6.67 -7.43
CA PRO A 298 -12.22 7.67 -8.15
C PRO A 298 -10.74 7.33 -8.19
N VAL A 299 -10.18 6.79 -7.08
CA VAL A 299 -8.78 6.39 -7.05
C VAL A 299 -8.50 5.32 -8.11
N LEU A 300 -9.35 4.30 -8.21
CA LEU A 300 -9.21 3.23 -9.20
C LEU A 300 -9.32 3.73 -10.64
N ILE A 301 -10.32 4.57 -10.94
CA ILE A 301 -10.63 5.01 -12.30
C ILE A 301 -9.69 6.12 -12.75
N LEU A 302 -9.42 7.10 -11.90
CA LEU A 302 -8.73 8.33 -12.29
C LEU A 302 -7.20 8.24 -12.15
N SER A 303 -6.65 7.40 -11.22
CA SER A 303 -5.20 7.29 -11.03
C SER A 303 -4.43 6.93 -12.31
N PRO A 304 -4.90 5.99 -13.17
CA PRO A 304 -4.20 5.71 -14.42
C PRO A 304 -4.21 6.89 -15.39
N ALA A 305 -5.28 7.69 -15.38
CA ALA A 305 -5.38 8.88 -16.23
C ALA A 305 -4.46 10.01 -15.75
N PHE A 306 -4.40 10.23 -14.44
CA PHE A 306 -3.49 11.20 -13.86
C PHE A 306 -2.03 10.73 -13.94
N GLY A 307 -1.74 9.44 -13.77
CA GLY A 307 -0.40 8.89 -13.96
C GLY A 307 0.16 9.20 -15.36
N ARG A 308 -0.63 8.98 -16.42
CA ARG A 308 -0.22 9.34 -17.80
C ARG A 308 0.04 10.83 -17.97
N ARG A 309 -0.66 11.68 -17.23
CA ARG A 309 -0.43 13.13 -17.28
C ARG A 309 0.80 13.55 -16.50
N VAL A 310 1.01 12.95 -15.33
CA VAL A 310 2.25 13.12 -14.53
C VAL A 310 3.50 12.78 -15.35
N ASP A 311 3.45 11.69 -16.13
CA ASP A 311 4.55 11.27 -17.00
C ASP A 311 4.83 12.25 -18.16
N ARG A 312 3.85 13.09 -18.53
CA ARG A 312 4.00 14.13 -19.56
C ARG A 312 4.53 15.45 -19.01
N GLY A 313 4.58 15.59 -17.69
CA GLY A 313 5.03 16.79 -16.98
C GLY A 313 3.97 17.35 -16.03
N GLY A 314 4.37 18.30 -15.19
CA GLY A 314 3.44 18.95 -14.26
C GLY A 314 3.25 18.20 -12.92
N MET A 315 4.13 17.29 -12.55
CA MET A 315 4.10 16.52 -11.30
C MET A 315 3.78 17.38 -10.07
N THR A 316 4.33 18.58 -10.00
CA THR A 316 4.13 19.55 -8.89
C THR A 316 2.64 19.90 -8.70
N ILE A 317 1.89 20.11 -9.80
CA ILE A 317 0.47 20.48 -9.70
C ILE A 317 -0.37 19.33 -9.14
N TYR A 318 -0.03 18.07 -9.50
CA TYR A 318 -0.74 16.90 -8.99
C TYR A 318 -0.46 16.64 -7.52
N LEU A 319 0.76 16.92 -7.04
CA LEU A 319 1.09 16.86 -5.61
C LEU A 319 0.38 17.96 -4.82
N LEU A 320 0.35 19.18 -5.34
CA LEU A 320 -0.35 20.29 -4.69
C LEU A 320 -1.87 20.05 -4.67
N ALA A 321 -2.48 19.73 -5.81
CA ALA A 321 -3.91 19.43 -5.86
C ALA A 321 -4.24 18.22 -4.98
N GLY A 322 -3.39 17.18 -5.01
CA GLY A 322 -3.52 15.98 -4.20
C GLY A 322 -3.32 16.21 -2.69
N THR A 323 -2.76 17.36 -2.28
CA THR A 323 -2.72 17.80 -0.88
C THR A 323 -3.90 18.73 -0.56
N VAL A 324 -4.16 19.71 -1.41
CA VAL A 324 -5.16 20.76 -1.15
C VAL A 324 -6.58 20.17 -1.11
N LEU A 325 -6.93 19.26 -2.01
CA LEU A 325 -8.28 18.67 -2.04
C LEU A 325 -8.60 17.85 -0.78
N PRO A 326 -7.74 16.90 -0.33
CA PRO A 326 -7.98 16.19 0.93
C PRO A 326 -7.98 17.10 2.16
N VAL A 327 -7.06 18.07 2.23
CA VAL A 327 -6.99 19.03 3.34
C VAL A 327 -8.26 19.89 3.38
N ALA A 328 -8.73 20.38 2.24
CA ALA A 328 -9.96 21.15 2.17
C ALA A 328 -11.19 20.31 2.58
N ALA A 329 -11.28 19.05 2.10
CA ALA A 329 -12.34 18.14 2.51
C ALA A 329 -12.32 17.89 4.02
N ALA A 330 -11.14 17.62 4.59
CA ALA A 330 -10.99 17.42 6.03
C ALA A 330 -11.47 18.62 6.85
N LEU A 331 -11.14 19.84 6.44
CA LEU A 331 -11.61 21.05 7.10
C LEU A 331 -13.13 21.22 6.97
N VAL A 332 -13.72 20.85 5.82
CA VAL A 332 -15.19 20.90 5.64
C VAL A 332 -15.88 19.85 6.50
N TYR A 333 -15.30 18.65 6.71
CA TYR A 333 -15.86 17.65 7.63
C TYR A 333 -16.04 18.19 9.04
N THR A 334 -15.22 19.12 9.50
CA THR A 334 -15.34 19.69 10.86
C THR A 334 -16.59 20.54 11.05
N VAL A 335 -17.24 21.00 9.99
CA VAL A 335 -18.42 21.87 10.06
C VAL A 335 -19.72 21.23 9.57
N ILE A 336 -19.68 20.10 8.88
CA ILE A 336 -20.89 19.41 8.44
C ILE A 336 -21.67 18.84 9.63
N ARG A 337 -22.98 18.79 9.48
CA ARG A 337 -23.92 18.23 10.47
C ARG A 337 -24.79 17.12 9.87
N ASP A 338 -24.91 17.08 8.56
CA ASP A 338 -25.64 16.05 7.84
C ASP A 338 -24.61 15.03 7.28
N PRO A 339 -24.72 13.74 7.65
CA PRO A 339 -23.81 12.70 7.17
C PRO A 339 -23.82 12.52 5.65
N LEU A 340 -24.93 12.84 4.95
CA LEU A 340 -25.02 12.72 3.50
C LEU A 340 -24.12 13.72 2.76
N LEU A 341 -23.77 14.85 3.39
CA LEU A 341 -22.82 15.81 2.82
C LEU A 341 -21.40 15.26 2.76
N SER A 342 -21.09 14.18 3.48
CA SER A 342 -19.82 13.49 3.36
C SER A 342 -19.63 12.84 1.98
N VAL A 343 -20.71 12.44 1.30
CA VAL A 343 -20.66 11.73 0.02
C VAL A 343 -20.00 12.55 -1.10
N PRO A 344 -20.44 13.78 -1.42
CA PRO A 344 -19.73 14.58 -2.41
C PRO A 344 -18.31 14.98 -1.97
N LEU A 345 -18.09 15.20 -0.68
CA LEU A 345 -16.78 15.57 -0.15
C LEU A 345 -15.76 14.43 -0.30
N ILE A 346 -16.17 13.19 -0.03
CA ILE A 346 -15.28 12.04 -0.17
C ILE A 346 -14.87 11.80 -1.63
N LEU A 347 -15.73 12.11 -2.60
CA LEU A 347 -15.38 12.05 -4.02
C LEU A 347 -14.32 13.10 -4.41
N VAL A 348 -14.42 14.32 -3.83
CA VAL A 348 -13.41 15.37 -4.00
C VAL A 348 -12.08 14.93 -3.38
N GLU A 349 -12.12 14.43 -2.15
CA GLU A 349 -10.95 13.92 -1.45
C GLU A 349 -10.28 12.76 -2.20
N ALA A 350 -11.06 11.76 -2.62
CA ALA A 350 -10.60 10.62 -3.41
C ALA A 350 -9.97 11.05 -4.74
N THR A 351 -10.51 12.09 -5.38
CA THR A 351 -9.91 12.68 -6.58
C THR A 351 -8.53 13.27 -6.28
N GLY A 352 -8.38 13.92 -5.12
CA GLY A 352 -7.09 14.39 -4.63
C GLY A 352 -6.08 13.25 -4.47
N PHE A 353 -6.45 12.16 -3.82
CA PHE A 353 -5.59 10.98 -3.68
C PHE A 353 -5.31 10.29 -5.03
N ALA A 354 -6.26 10.28 -5.96
CA ALA A 354 -6.05 9.79 -7.31
C ALA A 354 -5.00 10.60 -8.10
N MET A 355 -4.83 11.88 -7.77
CA MET A 355 -3.77 12.73 -8.31
C MET A 355 -2.44 12.52 -7.57
N PHE A 356 -2.50 12.44 -6.23
CA PHE A 356 -1.35 12.37 -5.35
C PHE A 356 -0.53 11.10 -5.53
N ASN A 357 -1.17 9.93 -5.50
CA ASN A 357 -0.48 8.65 -5.50
C ASN A 357 0.42 8.40 -6.73
N PRO A 358 -0.04 8.61 -7.99
CA PRO A 358 0.82 8.43 -9.15
C PRO A 358 2.00 9.40 -9.18
N ALA A 359 1.78 10.65 -8.75
CA ALA A 359 2.85 11.65 -8.66
C ALA A 359 3.88 11.26 -7.61
N LEU A 360 3.43 10.76 -6.46
CA LEU A 360 4.30 10.28 -5.39
C LEU A 360 5.16 9.09 -5.83
N PHE A 361 4.58 8.07 -6.46
CA PHE A 361 5.34 6.94 -6.99
C PHE A 361 6.35 7.34 -8.08
N SER A 362 6.02 8.34 -8.90
CA SER A 362 6.94 8.89 -9.89
C SER A 362 8.16 9.55 -9.24
N ILE A 363 7.97 10.27 -8.11
CA ILE A 363 9.08 10.87 -7.35
C ILE A 363 9.96 9.79 -6.74
N VAL A 364 9.38 8.77 -6.12
CA VAL A 364 10.14 7.65 -5.55
C VAL A 364 10.99 6.97 -6.63
N ALA A 365 10.42 6.71 -7.79
CA ALA A 365 11.15 6.11 -8.91
C ALA A 365 12.30 7.00 -9.38
N ALA A 366 12.07 8.31 -9.47
CA ALA A 366 13.10 9.28 -9.87
C ALA A 366 14.20 9.48 -8.80
N GLY A 367 13.84 9.34 -7.52
CA GLY A 367 14.76 9.48 -6.39
C GLY A 367 15.48 8.18 -6.01
N SER A 368 15.13 7.05 -6.61
CA SER A 368 15.76 5.76 -6.30
C SER A 368 17.13 5.65 -6.94
N PRO A 369 18.23 5.45 -6.17
CA PRO A 369 19.55 5.27 -6.72
C PRO A 369 19.64 4.01 -7.60
N ALA A 370 20.49 4.05 -8.63
CA ALA A 370 20.74 2.90 -9.50
C ALA A 370 21.17 1.67 -8.66
N GLY A 371 20.54 0.53 -8.89
CA GLY A 371 20.81 -0.73 -8.19
C GLY A 371 20.26 -0.79 -6.74
N LYS A 372 19.62 0.27 -6.22
CA LYS A 372 19.06 0.33 -4.84
C LYS A 372 17.56 0.64 -4.82
N SER A 373 16.85 0.41 -5.90
CA SER A 373 15.42 0.72 -6.02
C SER A 373 14.57 -0.01 -4.96
N SER A 374 14.84 -1.29 -4.69
CA SER A 374 14.12 -2.05 -3.67
C SER A 374 14.35 -1.50 -2.26
N THR A 375 15.58 -1.11 -1.92
CA THR A 375 15.90 -0.48 -0.63
C THR A 375 15.19 0.87 -0.48
N ALA A 376 15.18 1.70 -1.53
CA ALA A 376 14.48 2.98 -1.53
C ALA A 376 12.97 2.79 -1.32
N GLN A 377 12.36 1.83 -2.00
CA GLN A 377 10.94 1.47 -1.82
C GLN A 377 10.66 0.94 -0.40
N GLY A 378 11.57 0.14 0.17
CA GLY A 378 11.45 -0.37 1.53
C GLY A 378 11.48 0.75 2.57
N VAL A 379 12.44 1.68 2.47
CA VAL A 379 12.52 2.86 3.37
C VAL A 379 11.29 3.75 3.22
N PHE A 380 10.86 3.98 1.97
CA PHE A 380 9.65 4.74 1.66
C PHE A 380 8.40 4.09 2.30
N GLY A 381 8.22 2.77 2.14
CA GLY A 381 7.10 2.04 2.72
C GLY A 381 7.11 2.06 4.25
N ALA A 382 8.28 1.79 4.86
CA ALA A 382 8.44 1.82 6.33
C ALA A 382 8.12 3.20 6.91
N ALA A 383 8.58 4.28 6.27
CA ALA A 383 8.27 5.65 6.70
C ALA A 383 6.77 5.96 6.61
N GLY A 384 6.09 5.52 5.55
CA GLY A 384 4.64 5.64 5.42
C GLY A 384 3.90 4.88 6.53
N THR A 385 4.29 3.62 6.78
CA THR A 385 3.72 2.82 7.87
C THR A 385 3.92 3.48 9.23
N LEU A 386 5.09 4.07 9.48
CA LEU A 386 5.34 4.83 10.72
C LEU A 386 4.41 6.05 10.82
N GLY A 387 4.21 6.79 9.73
CA GLY A 387 3.25 7.89 9.66
C GLY A 387 1.82 7.45 9.99
N PHE A 388 1.39 6.31 9.46
CA PHE A 388 0.10 5.69 9.75
C PHE A 388 -0.04 5.34 11.25
N VAL A 389 0.96 4.67 11.84
CA VAL A 389 0.95 4.26 13.26
C VAL A 389 0.85 5.49 14.16
N ILE A 390 1.66 6.51 13.91
CA ILE A 390 1.62 7.76 14.70
C ILE A 390 0.25 8.43 14.57
N ALA A 391 -0.30 8.49 13.36
CA ALA A 391 -1.61 9.07 13.10
C ALA A 391 -2.73 8.34 13.85
N SER A 392 -2.73 7.00 13.83
CA SER A 392 -3.74 6.20 14.52
C SER A 392 -3.71 6.43 16.03
N LEU A 393 -2.51 6.48 16.62
CA LEU A 393 -2.34 6.75 18.06
C LEU A 393 -2.84 8.16 18.42
N LEU A 394 -2.46 9.18 17.63
CA LEU A 394 -2.87 10.55 17.87
C LEU A 394 -4.37 10.74 17.62
N ALA A 395 -4.92 10.12 16.56
CA ALA A 395 -6.33 10.27 16.22
C ALA A 395 -7.24 9.76 17.34
N GLY A 396 -6.91 8.63 17.97
CA GLY A 396 -7.67 8.09 19.09
C GLY A 396 -7.68 9.05 20.28
N THR A 397 -6.50 9.49 20.73
CA THR A 397 -6.39 10.41 21.88
C THR A 397 -7.01 11.78 21.62
N LEU A 398 -6.88 12.32 20.41
CA LEU A 398 -7.44 13.62 20.04
C LEU A 398 -8.97 13.54 19.89
N ALA A 399 -9.50 12.41 19.46
CA ALA A 399 -10.94 12.19 19.35
C ALA A 399 -11.66 12.14 20.70
N GLU A 400 -10.96 11.90 21.81
CA GLU A 400 -11.51 12.03 23.16
C GLU A 400 -11.83 13.48 23.53
N ILE A 401 -11.10 14.44 22.94
CA ILE A 401 -11.39 15.87 23.14
C ILE A 401 -12.61 16.26 22.30
N ASP A 402 -12.58 16.00 21.02
CA ASP A 402 -13.69 16.12 20.06
C ASP A 402 -13.33 15.29 18.82
N ILE A 403 -14.31 14.54 18.30
CA ILE A 403 -14.17 13.68 17.13
C ILE A 403 -13.70 14.44 15.87
N ARG A 404 -13.81 15.78 15.86
CA ARG A 404 -13.38 16.65 14.76
C ARG A 404 -11.94 17.11 14.86
N VAL A 405 -11.34 17.07 16.06
CA VAL A 405 -9.93 17.51 16.26
C VAL A 405 -8.93 16.78 15.38
N PRO A 406 -9.03 15.45 15.20
CA PRO A 406 -8.13 14.73 14.29
C PRO A 406 -8.11 15.26 12.86
N PHE A 407 -9.22 15.78 12.33
CA PHE A 407 -9.26 16.37 10.97
C PHE A 407 -8.42 17.66 10.88
N TYR A 408 -8.43 18.50 11.92
CA TYR A 408 -7.57 19.69 11.97
C TYR A 408 -6.10 19.29 12.03
N VAL A 409 -5.76 18.31 12.87
CA VAL A 409 -4.38 17.83 13.01
C VAL A 409 -3.91 17.20 11.71
N PHE A 410 -4.74 16.39 11.06
CA PHE A 410 -4.44 15.87 9.73
C PHE A 410 -4.15 16.99 8.73
N ALA A 411 -5.01 18.03 8.67
CA ALA A 411 -4.83 19.16 7.75
C ALA A 411 -3.49 19.88 7.97
N VAL A 412 -3.12 20.12 9.23
CA VAL A 412 -1.85 20.76 9.61
C VAL A 412 -0.66 19.86 9.26
N VAL A 413 -0.72 18.58 9.61
CA VAL A 413 0.38 17.63 9.39
C VAL A 413 0.61 17.42 7.90
N MET A 414 -0.44 17.13 7.13
CA MET A 414 -0.30 16.91 5.68
C MET A 414 0.23 18.14 4.96
N THR A 415 -0.26 19.34 5.34
CA THR A 415 0.26 20.60 4.80
C THR A 415 1.71 20.84 5.19
N GLY A 416 2.07 20.61 6.46
CA GLY A 416 3.43 20.76 6.97
C GLY A 416 4.43 19.85 6.27
N PHE A 417 4.10 18.56 6.13
CA PHE A 417 4.94 17.60 5.41
C PHE A 417 5.04 17.94 3.91
N THR A 418 3.96 18.42 3.29
CA THR A 418 3.98 18.89 1.90
C THR A 418 4.91 20.08 1.73
N ILE A 419 4.83 21.09 2.59
CA ILE A 419 5.73 22.24 2.56
C ILE A 419 7.18 21.79 2.76
N ALA A 420 7.45 20.95 3.77
CA ALA A 420 8.77 20.39 4.03
C ALA A 420 9.33 19.64 2.82
N ALA A 421 8.49 18.82 2.17
CA ALA A 421 8.85 18.07 0.96
C ALA A 421 9.22 19.01 -0.20
N PHE A 422 8.47 20.09 -0.42
CA PHE A 422 8.81 21.09 -1.44
C PHE A 422 10.05 21.91 -1.10
N VAL A 423 10.31 22.22 0.17
CA VAL A 423 11.54 22.91 0.62
C VAL A 423 12.76 22.02 0.38
N VAL A 424 12.70 20.75 0.81
CA VAL A 424 13.79 19.79 0.65
C VAL A 424 14.02 19.42 -0.82
N GLY A 425 12.96 19.10 -1.54
CA GLY A 425 12.99 18.70 -2.95
C GLY A 425 13.28 19.87 -3.90
N GLY A 426 12.80 21.05 -3.58
CA GLY A 426 13.13 22.33 -4.20
C GLY A 426 13.25 22.30 -5.73
N ARG A 427 14.40 22.77 -6.23
CA ARG A 427 14.71 22.80 -7.67
C ARG A 427 14.83 21.39 -8.28
N ALA A 428 15.15 20.36 -7.50
CA ALA A 428 15.30 18.99 -7.99
C ALA A 428 13.95 18.40 -8.43
N LEU A 429 12.85 18.68 -7.72
CA LEU A 429 11.49 18.28 -8.12
C LEU A 429 11.04 18.97 -9.41
N ARG A 430 11.45 20.23 -9.63
CA ARG A 430 11.13 21.00 -10.85
C ARG A 430 11.93 20.52 -12.07
N ARG A 431 13.22 20.19 -11.90
CA ARG A 431 14.10 19.69 -12.98
C ARG A 431 13.73 18.27 -13.40
N GLY A 432 13.29 17.41 -12.51
CA GLY A 432 12.84 16.05 -12.84
C GLY A 432 11.63 16.01 -13.78
N SER A 433 10.84 17.10 -13.85
CA SER A 433 9.74 17.25 -14.80
C SER A 433 10.17 17.71 -16.20
N THR A 434 11.33 18.33 -16.36
CA THR A 434 11.80 18.89 -17.64
C THR A 434 12.69 17.95 -18.44
N VAL A 435 13.51 17.12 -17.78
CA VAL A 435 14.48 16.21 -18.45
C VAL A 435 13.79 15.11 -19.29
N ARG A 436 12.54 14.74 -18.98
CA ARG A 436 11.81 13.74 -19.79
C ARG A 436 11.15 14.29 -21.05
N VAL A 437 10.98 15.60 -21.19
CA VAL A 437 10.40 16.22 -22.39
C VAL A 437 11.42 16.33 -23.51
N GLU A 438 12.69 16.59 -23.21
CA GLU A 438 13.76 16.74 -24.22
C GLU A 438 14.21 15.41 -24.83
N GLY A 439 14.08 14.29 -24.14
CA GLY A 439 14.43 12.96 -24.66
C GLY A 439 13.41 12.32 -25.62
N ARG A 440 12.28 12.99 -25.91
CA ARG A 440 11.25 12.55 -26.88
C ARG A 440 11.14 13.41 -28.14
N ALA A 441 11.91 14.48 -28.22
CA ALA A 441 11.94 15.38 -29.38
C ALA A 441 13.20 15.15 -30.26
N ALA A 442 13.99 14.15 -30.00
CA ALA A 442 15.06 13.60 -30.81
C ALA A 442 14.73 12.12 -31.13
#